data_ef980bc039c75a6d5cfaeb7b72c2cc71
#
_entry.id   ef980bc039c75a6d5cfaeb7b72c2cc71
#
_cell.length_a   1.000
_cell.length_b   1.000
_cell.length_c   1.000
_cell.angle_alpha   90.00
_cell.angle_beta   90.00
_cell.angle_gamma   90.00
#
_symmetry.space_group_name_H-M   'P 1'
#
loop_
_entity.id
_entity.type
_entity.pdbx_description
1 polymer ?
#
loop_
_entity_poly.entity_id
_entity_poly.type
_entity_poly.pdbx_seq_one_letter_code
_entity_poly.pdbx_strand_id
1 'polypeptide(L)'
;MRKATAELILKDPDRFAHHDRVFLNNPVVMQGMGLAPLVVVATTGQNGLMLAAAVTLLLVPSRVLACLLSRLVPLRDEEPTPEQLQKKLLPRALLYAASAAVVYMAAYPILNFVFGTGLLNLGIYLPMLVVEPLLTYRFGRVQETVHKAVSKGVRITVGYALLLLVVGVVREWLSLGTVFGAPVGRWALLPLAKMPAGGFIVLGILCAIWRAAAAKRKEYLKKEARDTLTVHYQKEGNREP
;
A
#
# COMPACT_ATOMS: atom_id res chain seq x y z
N MET A 1 16.76 -12.34 -17.60
CA MET A 1 16.20 -10.95 -17.55
C MET A 1 16.46 -10.20 -18.84
N ARG A 2 15.65 -9.15 -19.24
CA ARG A 2 15.94 -8.33 -20.46
C ARG A 2 17.07 -7.34 -20.18
N LYS A 3 17.97 -7.09 -21.18
CA LYS A 3 19.11 -6.14 -21.07
C LYS A 3 18.69 -4.77 -20.51
N ALA A 4 17.67 -4.14 -21.09
CA ALA A 4 17.14 -2.84 -20.65
C ALA A 4 16.66 -2.83 -19.19
N THR A 5 16.10 -3.94 -18.70
CA THR A 5 15.68 -4.07 -17.31
C THR A 5 16.87 -4.22 -16.37
N ALA A 6 17.91 -4.94 -16.80
CA ALA A 6 19.15 -5.12 -16.05
C ALA A 6 19.91 -3.79 -15.90
N GLU A 7 20.01 -3.02 -16.98
CA GLU A 7 20.60 -1.69 -16.97
C GLU A 7 19.86 -0.72 -16.03
N LEU A 8 18.51 -0.74 -16.06
CA LEU A 8 17.68 0.09 -15.17
C LEU A 8 17.91 -0.26 -13.69
N ILE A 9 17.99 -1.55 -13.35
CA ILE A 9 18.20 -2.03 -11.97
C ILE A 9 19.56 -1.60 -11.45
N LEU A 10 20.61 -1.61 -12.29
CA LEU A 10 21.96 -1.22 -11.87
C LEU A 10 22.11 0.29 -11.81
N LYS A 11 21.51 1.04 -12.75
CA LYS A 11 21.61 2.49 -12.81
C LYS A 11 20.83 3.17 -11.68
N ASP A 12 19.61 2.71 -11.41
CA ASP A 12 18.74 3.28 -10.39
C ASP A 12 17.86 2.18 -9.76
N PRO A 13 18.40 1.44 -8.77
CA PRO A 13 17.69 0.35 -8.11
C PRO A 13 16.47 0.82 -7.33
N ASP A 14 16.46 2.05 -6.84
CA ASP A 14 15.33 2.60 -6.11
C ASP A 14 14.20 2.98 -7.05
N ARG A 15 14.49 3.51 -8.23
CA ARG A 15 13.48 3.78 -9.26
C ARG A 15 12.81 2.49 -9.75
N PHE A 16 13.58 1.41 -9.89
CA PHE A 16 13.02 0.09 -10.19
C PHE A 16 12.11 -0.40 -9.05
N ALA A 17 12.58 -0.33 -7.79
CA ALA A 17 11.81 -0.72 -6.62
C ALA A 17 10.52 0.12 -6.45
N HIS A 18 10.50 1.38 -6.89
CA HIS A 18 9.30 2.22 -6.88
C HIS A 18 8.16 1.68 -7.74
N HIS A 19 8.43 0.82 -8.72
CA HIS A 19 7.39 0.19 -9.53
C HIS A 19 6.73 -1.00 -8.83
N ASP A 20 7.45 -1.71 -7.95
CA ASP A 20 6.91 -2.80 -7.13
C ASP A 20 6.44 -2.27 -5.77
N ARG A 21 5.18 -1.83 -5.73
CA ARG A 21 4.52 -1.32 -4.51
C ARG A 21 3.87 -2.42 -3.68
N VAL A 22 3.88 -3.64 -4.17
CA VAL A 22 3.31 -4.76 -3.44
C VAL A 22 4.30 -5.30 -2.42
N PHE A 23 5.54 -5.53 -2.83
CA PHE A 23 6.55 -6.17 -1.98
C PHE A 23 7.78 -5.30 -1.70
N LEU A 24 8.51 -4.83 -2.74
CA LEU A 24 9.79 -4.12 -2.56
C LEU A 24 9.64 -2.73 -1.96
N ASN A 25 8.57 -2.04 -2.28
CA ASN A 25 8.28 -0.69 -1.80
C ASN A 25 6.81 -0.56 -1.35
N ASN A 26 6.38 -1.51 -0.50
CA ASN A 26 5.05 -1.47 0.07
C ASN A 26 4.88 -0.18 0.90
N PRO A 27 3.90 0.69 0.59
CA PRO A 27 3.76 1.98 1.23
C PRO A 27 3.43 1.87 2.73
N VAL A 28 2.77 0.83 3.15
CA VAL A 28 2.48 0.60 4.57
C VAL A 28 3.76 0.28 5.34
N VAL A 29 4.55 -0.68 4.84
CA VAL A 29 5.79 -1.13 5.50
C VAL A 29 6.90 -0.09 5.41
N MET A 30 7.03 0.59 4.25
CA MET A 30 8.14 1.51 4.00
C MET A 30 7.84 2.95 4.42
N GLN A 31 6.57 3.37 4.38
CA GLN A 31 6.15 4.76 4.63
C GLN A 31 5.24 4.90 5.86
N GLY A 32 4.81 3.78 6.48
CA GLY A 32 3.93 3.80 7.65
C GLY A 32 2.50 4.24 7.33
N MET A 33 2.01 3.99 6.11
CA MET A 33 0.65 4.37 5.70
C MET A 33 -0.38 3.38 6.25
N GLY A 34 -1.51 3.89 6.71
CA GLY A 34 -2.64 3.05 7.11
C GLY A 34 -2.41 2.21 8.37
N LEU A 35 -1.59 2.70 9.31
CA LEU A 35 -1.26 1.95 10.52
C LEU A 35 -2.45 1.80 11.46
N ALA A 36 -3.33 2.79 11.58
CA ALA A 36 -4.42 2.79 12.54
C ALA A 36 -5.42 1.62 12.29
N PRO A 37 -5.95 1.40 11.08
CA PRO A 37 -6.78 0.23 10.80
C PRO A 37 -6.07 -1.11 11.04
N LEU A 38 -4.77 -1.20 10.70
CA LEU A 38 -3.98 -2.40 10.92
C LEU A 38 -3.82 -2.76 12.40
N VAL A 39 -3.56 -1.75 13.22
CA VAL A 39 -3.28 -1.96 14.64
C VAL A 39 -4.54 -2.14 15.46
N VAL A 40 -5.58 -1.35 15.18
CA VAL A 40 -6.78 -1.34 16.02
C VAL A 40 -7.81 -2.38 15.57
N VAL A 41 -8.08 -2.48 14.28
CA VAL A 41 -9.23 -3.24 13.76
C VAL A 41 -8.85 -4.59 13.16
N ALA A 42 -7.69 -4.73 12.52
CA ALA A 42 -7.25 -6.00 11.93
C ALA A 42 -6.80 -6.99 13.03
N THR A 43 -7.74 -7.38 13.91
CA THR A 43 -7.51 -8.30 15.03
C THR A 43 -7.77 -9.76 14.69
N THR A 44 -8.56 -10.00 13.64
CA THR A 44 -8.92 -11.33 13.14
C THR A 44 -8.76 -11.39 11.62
N GLY A 45 -8.66 -12.60 11.07
CA GLY A 45 -8.62 -12.83 9.62
C GLY A 45 -9.88 -12.31 8.93
N GLN A 46 -11.05 -12.45 9.58
CA GLN A 46 -12.31 -11.91 9.07
C GLN A 46 -12.29 -10.39 8.99
N ASN A 47 -11.85 -9.69 10.05
CA ASN A 47 -11.71 -8.24 10.02
C ASN A 47 -10.67 -7.80 8.98
N GLY A 48 -9.54 -8.52 8.88
CA GLY A 48 -8.53 -8.28 7.86
C GLY A 48 -9.08 -8.43 6.44
N LEU A 49 -9.91 -9.43 6.20
CA LEU A 49 -10.58 -9.65 4.91
C LEU A 49 -11.59 -8.53 4.59
N MET A 50 -12.42 -8.14 5.57
CA MET A 50 -13.38 -7.04 5.40
C MET A 50 -12.65 -5.73 5.06
N LEU A 51 -11.58 -5.42 5.79
CA LEU A 51 -10.75 -4.23 5.53
C LEU A 51 -10.07 -4.31 4.16
N ALA A 52 -9.55 -5.48 3.76
CA ALA A 52 -8.93 -5.70 2.45
C ALA A 52 -9.92 -5.53 1.29
N ALA A 53 -11.13 -6.04 1.44
CA ALA A 53 -12.22 -5.84 0.47
C ALA A 53 -12.63 -4.35 0.40
N ALA A 54 -12.77 -3.71 1.56
CA ALA A 54 -13.13 -2.30 1.64
C ALA A 54 -12.07 -1.40 0.98
N VAL A 55 -10.77 -1.60 1.27
CA VAL A 55 -9.72 -0.80 0.64
C VAL A 55 -9.67 -1.01 -0.86
N THR A 56 -9.96 -2.21 -1.34
CA THR A 56 -10.00 -2.52 -2.76
C THR A 56 -11.13 -1.76 -3.47
N LEU A 57 -12.29 -1.71 -2.86
CA LEU A 57 -13.45 -1.02 -3.41
C LEU A 57 -13.35 0.51 -3.31
N LEU A 58 -12.72 1.02 -2.25
CA LEU A 58 -12.72 2.46 -1.94
C LEU A 58 -11.49 3.20 -2.52
N LEU A 59 -10.28 2.65 -2.39
CA LEU A 59 -9.05 3.41 -2.65
C LEU A 59 -8.86 3.76 -4.12
N VAL A 60 -9.11 2.83 -5.03
CA VAL A 60 -8.92 3.06 -6.46
C VAL A 60 -9.89 4.12 -7.01
N PRO A 61 -11.22 4.02 -6.79
CA PRO A 61 -12.16 5.04 -7.25
C PRO A 61 -11.91 6.41 -6.62
N SER A 62 -11.63 6.45 -5.30
CA SER A 62 -11.29 7.71 -4.62
C SER A 62 -10.08 8.40 -5.24
N ARG A 63 -9.06 7.62 -5.60
CA ARG A 63 -7.86 8.15 -6.24
C ARG A 63 -8.13 8.67 -7.66
N VAL A 64 -8.97 7.98 -8.43
CA VAL A 64 -9.37 8.44 -9.76
C VAL A 64 -10.17 9.72 -9.66
N LEU A 65 -11.15 9.78 -8.76
CA LEU A 65 -11.97 10.97 -8.53
C LEU A 65 -11.10 12.15 -8.05
N ALA A 66 -10.20 11.91 -7.11
CA ALA A 66 -9.23 12.91 -6.64
C ALA A 66 -8.33 13.42 -7.78
N CYS A 67 -7.88 12.54 -8.68
CA CYS A 67 -7.10 12.93 -9.85
C CYS A 67 -7.91 13.82 -10.80
N LEU A 68 -9.18 13.52 -11.01
CA LEU A 68 -10.06 14.34 -11.85
C LEU A 68 -10.34 15.71 -11.20
N LEU A 69 -10.70 15.73 -9.92
CA LEU A 69 -10.96 16.96 -9.17
C LEU A 69 -9.70 17.83 -9.00
N SER A 70 -8.52 17.23 -8.92
CA SER A 70 -7.26 17.98 -8.82
C SER A 70 -6.97 18.85 -10.03
N ARG A 71 -7.61 18.60 -11.18
CA ARG A 71 -7.53 19.43 -12.39
C ARG A 71 -8.19 20.79 -12.20
N LEU A 72 -9.11 20.92 -11.22
CA LEU A 72 -9.74 22.20 -10.87
C LEU A 72 -8.75 23.16 -10.18
N VAL A 73 -7.69 22.60 -9.54
CA VAL A 73 -6.62 23.38 -8.91
C VAL A 73 -5.29 23.03 -9.57
N PRO A 74 -5.00 23.54 -10.78
CA PRO A 74 -3.79 23.18 -11.51
C PRO A 74 -2.54 23.74 -10.82
N LEU A 75 -1.51 22.91 -10.73
CA LEU A 75 -0.13 23.36 -10.47
C LEU A 75 0.46 23.72 -11.84
N ARG A 76 0.54 25.02 -12.10
CA ARG A 76 0.95 25.53 -13.42
C ARG A 76 2.46 25.70 -13.55
N ASP A 77 3.18 25.76 -12.45
CA ASP A 77 4.62 26.03 -12.44
C ASP A 77 5.42 24.74 -12.27
N GLU A 78 6.44 24.54 -13.06
CA GLU A 78 7.36 23.41 -13.01
C GLU A 78 8.15 23.41 -11.69
N GLU A 79 8.44 24.59 -11.10
CA GLU A 79 9.06 24.76 -9.79
C GLU A 79 8.29 25.80 -8.97
N PRO A 80 7.22 25.44 -8.27
CA PRO A 80 6.47 26.39 -7.46
C PRO A 80 7.30 26.83 -6.24
N THR A 81 7.25 28.12 -5.92
CA THR A 81 7.85 28.64 -4.68
C THR A 81 7.20 27.99 -3.45
N PRO A 82 7.90 27.87 -2.29
CA PRO A 82 7.35 27.25 -1.09
C PRO A 82 5.99 27.81 -0.66
N GLU A 83 5.80 29.12 -0.80
CA GLU A 83 4.53 29.79 -0.47
C GLU A 83 3.39 29.45 -1.44
N GLN A 84 3.67 29.40 -2.73
CA GLN A 84 2.70 29.00 -3.75
C GLN A 84 2.32 27.53 -3.59
N LEU A 85 3.30 26.68 -3.25
CA LEU A 85 3.06 25.30 -2.97
C LEU A 85 2.11 25.13 -1.77
N GLN A 86 2.35 25.85 -0.68
CA GLN A 86 1.52 25.79 0.52
C GLN A 86 0.09 26.29 0.27
N LYS A 87 -0.09 27.39 -0.47
CA LYS A 87 -1.41 27.91 -0.84
C LYS A 87 -2.22 26.94 -1.71
N LYS A 88 -1.56 26.16 -2.58
CA LYS A 88 -2.23 25.19 -3.47
C LYS A 88 -2.38 23.80 -2.86
N LEU A 89 -1.58 23.45 -1.85
CA LEU A 89 -1.65 22.15 -1.18
C LEU A 89 -2.93 21.97 -0.36
N LEU A 90 -3.34 23.00 0.39
CA LEU A 90 -4.53 22.92 1.23
C LEU A 90 -5.81 22.66 0.44
N PRO A 91 -6.17 23.42 -0.60
CA PRO A 91 -7.37 23.14 -1.39
C PRO A 91 -7.31 21.78 -2.08
N ARG A 92 -6.15 21.34 -2.52
CA ARG A 92 -5.99 19.98 -3.05
C ARG A 92 -6.21 18.89 -1.99
N ALA A 93 -5.67 19.06 -0.79
CA ALA A 93 -5.91 18.11 0.30
C ALA A 93 -7.40 17.99 0.62
N LEU A 94 -8.12 19.12 0.65
CA LEU A 94 -9.57 19.14 0.83
C LEU A 94 -10.32 18.41 -0.29
N LEU A 95 -9.91 18.62 -1.55
CA LEU A 95 -10.51 17.91 -2.69
C LEU A 95 -10.26 16.40 -2.61
N TYR A 96 -9.09 15.97 -2.14
CA TYR A 96 -8.78 14.54 -1.95
C TYR A 96 -9.64 13.94 -0.82
N ALA A 97 -9.78 14.64 0.31
CA ALA A 97 -10.65 14.21 1.39
C ALA A 97 -12.11 14.16 0.96
N ALA A 98 -12.59 15.17 0.23
CA ALA A 98 -13.94 15.19 -0.33
C ALA A 98 -14.18 14.05 -1.31
N SER A 99 -13.21 13.74 -2.18
CA SER A 99 -13.32 12.60 -3.10
C SER A 99 -13.43 11.27 -2.37
N ALA A 100 -12.68 11.09 -1.29
CA ALA A 100 -12.76 9.91 -0.45
C ALA A 100 -14.14 9.79 0.22
N ALA A 101 -14.68 10.90 0.73
CA ALA A 101 -16.00 10.94 1.37
C ALA A 101 -17.11 10.57 0.37
N VAL A 102 -17.11 11.15 -0.83
CA VAL A 102 -18.11 10.85 -1.87
C VAL A 102 -18.07 9.37 -2.26
N VAL A 103 -16.89 8.82 -2.51
CA VAL A 103 -16.75 7.39 -2.87
C VAL A 103 -17.16 6.50 -1.70
N TYR A 104 -16.81 6.87 -0.47
CA TYR A 104 -17.22 6.13 0.72
C TYR A 104 -18.75 6.07 0.84
N MET A 105 -19.43 7.21 0.69
CA MET A 105 -20.89 7.26 0.73
C MET A 105 -21.56 6.40 -0.35
N ALA A 106 -20.99 6.40 -1.56
CA ALA A 106 -21.50 5.58 -2.67
C ALA A 106 -21.21 4.08 -2.48
N ALA A 107 -20.08 3.71 -1.91
CA ALA A 107 -19.68 2.32 -1.72
C ALA A 107 -20.21 1.70 -0.41
N TYR A 108 -20.57 2.51 0.58
CA TYR A 108 -21.07 2.03 1.88
C TYR A 108 -22.26 1.06 1.78
N PRO A 109 -23.31 1.33 0.96
CA PRO A 109 -24.43 0.39 0.81
C PRO A 109 -23.97 -0.98 0.28
N ILE A 110 -23.01 -1.02 -0.64
CA ILE A 110 -22.46 -2.26 -1.19
C ILE A 110 -21.71 -3.04 -0.11
N LEU A 111 -20.86 -2.35 0.65
CA LEU A 111 -20.12 -2.97 1.75
C LEU A 111 -21.06 -3.49 2.84
N ASN A 112 -22.11 -2.72 3.16
CA ASN A 112 -23.10 -3.12 4.15
C ASN A 112 -23.93 -4.32 3.67
N PHE A 113 -24.26 -4.40 2.40
CA PHE A 113 -24.93 -5.56 1.81
C PHE A 113 -24.08 -6.83 1.90
N VAL A 114 -22.77 -6.73 1.66
CA VAL A 114 -21.85 -7.89 1.67
C VAL A 114 -21.50 -8.33 3.09
N PHE A 115 -21.21 -7.40 3.98
CA PHE A 115 -20.66 -7.70 5.31
C PHE A 115 -21.63 -7.50 6.47
N GLY A 116 -22.79 -6.89 6.22
CA GLY A 116 -23.86 -6.69 7.20
C GLY A 116 -23.36 -6.00 8.48
N THR A 117 -23.79 -6.52 9.63
CA THR A 117 -23.44 -5.97 10.95
C THR A 117 -21.95 -6.03 11.28
N GLY A 118 -21.17 -6.90 10.62
CA GLY A 118 -19.72 -6.95 10.76
C GLY A 118 -19.03 -5.64 10.42
N LEU A 119 -19.63 -4.86 9.52
CA LEU A 119 -19.10 -3.55 9.11
C LEU A 119 -19.10 -2.52 10.24
N LEU A 120 -20.06 -2.63 11.17
CA LEU A 120 -20.15 -1.73 12.34
C LEU A 120 -18.94 -1.86 13.25
N ASN A 121 -18.34 -3.05 13.33
CA ASN A 121 -17.15 -3.29 14.14
C ASN A 121 -15.92 -2.54 13.60
N LEU A 122 -15.92 -2.15 12.33
CA LEU A 122 -14.82 -1.40 11.70
C LEU A 122 -14.90 0.11 12.01
N GLY A 123 -16.10 0.62 12.30
CA GLY A 123 -16.35 2.00 12.72
C GLY A 123 -15.64 3.05 11.85
N ILE A 124 -15.05 4.04 12.50
CA ILE A 124 -14.34 5.16 11.85
C ILE A 124 -13.10 4.72 11.05
N TYR A 125 -12.58 3.52 11.31
CA TYR A 125 -11.38 3.03 10.62
C TYR A 125 -11.67 2.68 9.17
N LEU A 126 -12.92 2.45 8.80
CA LEU A 126 -13.32 2.16 7.44
C LEU A 126 -13.07 3.35 6.48
N PRO A 127 -13.55 4.59 6.75
CA PRO A 127 -13.19 5.73 5.92
C PRO A 127 -11.69 6.10 6.04
N MET A 128 -11.05 5.89 7.19
CA MET A 128 -9.60 6.13 7.34
C MET A 128 -8.74 5.31 6.41
N LEU A 129 -9.15 4.10 6.02
CA LEU A 129 -8.47 3.26 5.03
C LEU A 129 -8.18 3.99 3.71
N VAL A 130 -8.98 4.99 3.37
CA VAL A 130 -8.90 5.71 2.11
C VAL A 130 -8.29 7.08 2.29
N VAL A 131 -8.75 7.81 3.30
CA VAL A 131 -8.32 9.20 3.54
C VAL A 131 -6.83 9.25 3.87
N GLU A 132 -6.34 8.39 4.76
CA GLU A 132 -4.94 8.38 5.18
C GLU A 132 -3.98 8.07 4.02
N PRO A 133 -4.15 6.99 3.22
CA PRO A 133 -3.32 6.75 2.05
C PRO A 133 -3.38 7.83 0.99
N LEU A 134 -4.54 8.46 0.78
CA LEU A 134 -4.68 9.55 -0.17
C LEU A 134 -3.92 10.80 0.28
N LEU A 135 -3.97 11.16 1.55
CA LEU A 135 -3.30 12.33 2.10
C LEU A 135 -1.79 12.12 2.26
N THR A 136 -1.36 10.94 2.68
CA THR A 136 0.06 10.63 2.87
C THR A 136 0.80 10.50 1.53
N TYR A 137 0.11 10.05 0.50
CA TYR A 137 0.71 9.90 -0.83
C TYR A 137 0.80 11.27 -1.51
N ARG A 138 2.04 11.81 -1.66
CA ARG A 138 2.41 13.10 -2.28
C ARG A 138 1.43 13.61 -3.34
N PHE A 139 0.29 14.13 -2.91
CA PHE A 139 -0.82 14.58 -3.76
C PHE A 139 -0.58 15.96 -4.40
N GLY A 140 0.56 16.59 -4.13
CA GLY A 140 0.75 18.00 -4.48
C GLY A 140 1.70 18.30 -5.63
N ARG A 141 2.54 17.37 -6.07
CA ARG A 141 3.69 17.75 -6.91
C ARG A 141 3.53 17.56 -8.40
N VAL A 142 2.64 16.70 -8.89
CA VAL A 142 2.53 16.41 -10.33
C VAL A 142 1.09 16.13 -10.72
N GLN A 143 0.64 16.71 -11.83
CA GLN A 143 -0.60 16.29 -12.47
C GLN A 143 -0.40 14.88 -13.04
N GLU A 144 -1.05 13.89 -12.44
CA GLU A 144 -1.03 12.52 -12.94
C GLU A 144 -2.09 12.32 -14.01
N THR A 145 -1.78 11.51 -15.03
CA THR A 145 -2.81 11.03 -15.96
C THR A 145 -3.68 9.98 -15.25
N VAL A 146 -4.97 9.90 -15.61
CA VAL A 146 -5.92 8.94 -15.02
C VAL A 146 -5.39 7.51 -15.07
N HIS A 147 -4.80 7.10 -16.19
CA HIS A 147 -4.20 5.77 -16.33
C HIS A 147 -3.07 5.50 -15.31
N LYS A 148 -2.19 6.48 -15.08
CA LYS A 148 -1.14 6.37 -14.05
C LYS A 148 -1.73 6.34 -12.65
N ALA A 149 -2.79 7.12 -12.37
CA ALA A 149 -3.48 7.13 -11.10
C ALA A 149 -4.12 5.76 -10.80
N VAL A 150 -4.79 5.14 -11.76
CA VAL A 150 -5.37 3.78 -11.64
C VAL A 150 -4.27 2.75 -11.40
N SER A 151 -3.25 2.67 -12.26
CA SER A 151 -2.18 1.68 -12.15
C SER A 151 -1.43 1.76 -10.82
N LYS A 152 -1.14 2.97 -10.34
CA LYS A 152 -0.53 3.18 -9.03
C LYS A 152 -1.51 2.84 -7.90
N GLY A 153 -2.79 3.24 -8.04
CA GLY A 153 -3.86 2.94 -7.10
C GLY A 153 -3.97 1.45 -6.86
N VAL A 154 -4.12 0.67 -7.92
CA VAL A 154 -4.23 -0.80 -7.84
C VAL A 154 -3.03 -1.44 -7.13
N ARG A 155 -1.80 -1.04 -7.47
CA ARG A 155 -0.60 -1.59 -6.81
C ARG A 155 -0.55 -1.27 -5.31
N ILE A 156 -0.92 -0.05 -4.91
CA ILE A 156 -0.99 0.34 -3.49
C ILE A 156 -2.08 -0.46 -2.79
N THR A 157 -3.25 -0.56 -3.39
CA THR A 157 -4.41 -1.29 -2.86
C THR A 157 -4.06 -2.76 -2.63
N VAL A 158 -3.47 -3.43 -3.61
CA VAL A 158 -3.05 -4.85 -3.49
C VAL A 158 -2.04 -5.01 -2.35
N GLY A 159 -1.02 -4.14 -2.29
CA GLY A 159 -0.03 -4.20 -1.22
C GLY A 159 -0.62 -3.95 0.17
N TYR A 160 -1.58 -3.03 0.29
CA TYR A 160 -2.25 -2.73 1.54
C TYR A 160 -3.23 -3.84 1.95
N ALA A 161 -4.06 -4.32 1.02
CA ALA A 161 -4.99 -5.42 1.25
C ALA A 161 -4.27 -6.70 1.71
N LEU A 162 -3.14 -7.03 1.07
CA LEU A 162 -2.31 -8.16 1.48
C LEU A 162 -1.85 -8.01 2.93
N LEU A 163 -1.38 -6.83 3.31
CA LEU A 163 -0.88 -6.61 4.67
C LEU A 163 -2.00 -6.64 5.71
N LEU A 164 -3.17 -6.06 5.41
CA LEU A 164 -4.36 -6.14 6.26
C LEU A 164 -4.75 -7.59 6.55
N LEU A 165 -4.74 -8.42 5.51
CA LEU A 165 -5.06 -9.84 5.64
C LEU A 165 -4.00 -10.58 6.46
N VAL A 166 -2.71 -10.40 6.13
CA VAL A 166 -1.61 -11.06 6.84
C VAL A 166 -1.59 -10.68 8.32
N VAL A 167 -1.71 -9.38 8.63
CA VAL A 167 -1.74 -8.91 10.03
C VAL A 167 -2.94 -9.48 10.77
N GLY A 168 -4.14 -9.45 10.18
CA GLY A 168 -5.35 -10.00 10.77
C GLY A 168 -5.21 -11.50 11.10
N VAL A 169 -4.73 -12.30 10.15
CA VAL A 169 -4.52 -13.74 10.33
C VAL A 169 -3.45 -14.03 11.39
N VAL A 170 -2.31 -13.35 11.34
CA VAL A 170 -1.22 -13.57 12.31
C VAL A 170 -1.67 -13.19 13.72
N ARG A 171 -2.38 -12.07 13.88
CA ARG A 171 -2.90 -11.65 15.19
C ARG A 171 -3.95 -12.59 15.72
N GLU A 172 -4.86 -13.09 14.89
CA GLU A 172 -5.86 -14.08 15.27
C GLU A 172 -5.18 -15.38 15.74
N TRP A 173 -4.22 -15.87 14.96
CA TRP A 173 -3.46 -17.08 15.31
C TRP A 173 -2.72 -16.91 16.63
N LEU A 174 -2.03 -15.80 16.84
CA LEU A 174 -1.29 -15.54 18.07
C LEU A 174 -2.20 -15.36 19.30
N SER A 175 -3.35 -14.68 19.12
CA SER A 175 -4.22 -14.31 20.24
C SER A 175 -5.25 -15.36 20.61
N LEU A 176 -5.75 -16.12 19.63
CA LEU A 176 -6.85 -17.09 19.81
C LEU A 176 -6.46 -18.52 19.45
N GLY A 177 -5.35 -18.74 18.75
CA GLY A 177 -5.00 -20.04 18.18
C GLY A 177 -5.88 -20.46 17.02
N THR A 178 -6.67 -19.53 16.46
CA THR A 178 -7.59 -19.77 15.34
C THR A 178 -7.14 -19.04 14.08
N VAL A 179 -7.60 -19.48 12.92
CA VAL A 179 -7.46 -18.79 11.62
C VAL A 179 -8.84 -18.79 10.97
N PHE A 180 -9.38 -17.61 10.71
CA PHE A 180 -10.77 -17.41 10.26
C PHE A 180 -11.80 -18.11 11.13
N GLY A 181 -11.57 -18.14 12.46
CA GLY A 181 -12.43 -18.83 13.43
C GLY A 181 -12.23 -20.33 13.52
N ALA A 182 -11.48 -20.97 12.61
CA ALA A 182 -11.16 -22.36 12.68
C ALA A 182 -9.98 -22.63 13.63
N PRO A 183 -10.05 -23.56 14.59
CA PRO A 183 -8.97 -23.85 15.53
C PRO A 183 -7.80 -24.53 14.77
N VAL A 184 -6.64 -23.87 14.81
CA VAL A 184 -5.37 -24.36 14.20
C VAL A 184 -4.34 -24.70 15.28
N GLY A 185 -4.36 -23.96 16.40
CA GLY A 185 -3.48 -24.15 17.55
C GLY A 185 -4.21 -24.68 18.79
N ARG A 186 -3.47 -25.40 19.66
CA ARG A 186 -4.03 -25.86 20.92
C ARG A 186 -4.13 -24.77 22.00
N TRP A 187 -3.38 -23.69 21.84
CA TRP A 187 -3.22 -22.63 22.86
C TRP A 187 -3.08 -21.26 22.19
N ALA A 188 -3.63 -20.24 22.82
CA ALA A 188 -3.35 -18.85 22.51
C ALA A 188 -1.93 -18.50 22.95
N LEU A 189 -1.02 -18.29 22.01
CA LEU A 189 0.39 -18.01 22.30
C LEU A 189 0.60 -16.64 22.95
N LEU A 190 -0.13 -15.63 22.48
CA LEU A 190 0.01 -14.25 22.91
C LEU A 190 -1.35 -13.53 22.91
N PRO A 191 -2.17 -13.69 23.97
CA PRO A 191 -3.47 -13.03 24.07
C PRO A 191 -3.40 -11.51 23.92
N LEU A 192 -2.27 -10.90 24.31
CA LEU A 192 -2.00 -9.46 24.17
C LEU A 192 -2.05 -8.99 22.70
N ALA A 193 -1.81 -9.89 21.74
CA ALA A 193 -1.86 -9.54 20.32
C ALA A 193 -3.25 -9.05 19.85
N LYS A 194 -4.32 -9.35 20.59
CA LYS A 194 -5.67 -8.83 20.33
C LYS A 194 -5.79 -7.34 20.67
N MET A 195 -5.04 -6.86 21.66
CA MET A 195 -5.06 -5.46 22.07
C MET A 195 -4.27 -4.57 21.09
N PRO A 196 -4.59 -3.27 20.98
CA PRO A 196 -3.84 -2.34 20.12
C PRO A 196 -2.33 -2.30 20.43
N ALA A 197 -1.95 -2.32 21.71
CA ALA A 197 -0.54 -2.34 22.11
C ALA A 197 0.20 -3.57 21.56
N GLY A 198 -0.37 -4.76 21.69
CA GLY A 198 0.17 -5.98 21.08
C GLY A 198 0.14 -5.93 19.55
N GLY A 199 -0.87 -5.27 18.97
CA GLY A 199 -0.96 -5.03 17.55
C GLY A 199 0.23 -4.24 17.00
N PHE A 200 0.69 -3.20 17.71
CA PHE A 200 1.90 -2.44 17.33
C PHE A 200 3.16 -3.31 17.37
N ILE A 201 3.31 -4.14 18.39
CA ILE A 201 4.46 -5.04 18.51
C ILE A 201 4.48 -6.04 17.37
N VAL A 202 3.36 -6.71 17.11
CA VAL A 202 3.23 -7.69 16.01
C VAL A 202 3.48 -7.03 14.67
N LEU A 203 2.91 -5.86 14.42
CA LEU A 203 3.11 -5.11 13.19
C LEU A 203 4.58 -4.68 13.02
N GLY A 204 5.23 -4.22 14.10
CA GLY A 204 6.65 -3.86 14.09
C GLY A 204 7.55 -5.04 13.69
N ILE A 205 7.30 -6.22 14.25
CA ILE A 205 8.02 -7.46 13.92
C ILE A 205 7.77 -7.84 12.46
N LEU A 206 6.52 -7.83 11.99
CA LEU A 206 6.17 -8.12 10.61
C LEU A 206 6.84 -7.15 9.62
N CYS A 207 6.84 -5.85 9.95
CA CYS A 207 7.53 -4.84 9.14
C CYS A 207 9.04 -5.07 9.09
N ALA A 208 9.67 -5.47 10.20
CA ALA A 208 11.10 -5.78 10.23
C ALA A 208 11.44 -6.99 9.36
N ILE A 209 10.66 -8.07 9.47
CA ILE A 209 10.81 -9.28 8.64
C ILE A 209 10.61 -8.93 7.15
N TRP A 210 9.57 -8.17 6.84
CA TRP A 210 9.27 -7.76 5.47
C TRP A 210 10.37 -6.90 4.86
N ARG A 211 10.89 -5.93 5.62
CA ARG A 211 12.02 -5.08 5.18
C ARG A 211 13.27 -5.91 4.94
N ALA A 212 13.59 -6.86 5.80
CA ALA A 212 14.72 -7.76 5.62
C ALA A 212 14.56 -8.62 4.36
N ALA A 213 13.37 -9.18 4.12
CA ALA A 213 13.06 -9.95 2.92
C ALA A 213 13.13 -9.09 1.64
N ALA A 214 12.60 -7.87 1.68
CA ALA A 214 12.67 -6.93 0.57
C ALA A 214 14.12 -6.51 0.24
N ALA A 215 14.96 -6.30 1.27
CA ALA A 215 16.39 -6.01 1.09
C ALA A 215 17.12 -7.16 0.41
N LYS A 216 16.95 -8.40 0.89
CA LYS A 216 17.53 -9.60 0.26
C LYS A 216 17.09 -9.75 -1.20
N ARG A 217 15.82 -9.48 -1.49
CA ARG A 217 15.31 -9.54 -2.87
C ARG A 217 15.90 -8.46 -3.76
N LYS A 218 16.12 -7.24 -3.24
CA LYS A 218 16.85 -6.18 -3.98
C LYS A 218 18.28 -6.59 -4.31
N GLU A 219 18.99 -7.19 -3.37
CA GLU A 219 20.36 -7.69 -3.59
C GLU A 219 20.39 -8.81 -4.63
N TYR A 220 19.48 -9.77 -4.54
CA TYR A 220 19.35 -10.83 -5.52
C TYR A 220 19.12 -10.28 -6.94
N LEU A 221 18.18 -9.32 -7.08
CA LEU A 221 17.89 -8.68 -8.38
C LEU A 221 19.10 -7.92 -8.93
N LYS A 222 19.88 -7.25 -8.07
CA LYS A 222 21.11 -6.58 -8.48
C LYS A 222 22.17 -7.57 -8.98
N LYS A 223 22.32 -8.71 -8.30
CA LYS A 223 23.25 -9.77 -8.73
C LYS A 223 22.84 -10.34 -10.08
N GLU A 224 21.57 -10.73 -10.23
CA GLU A 224 21.02 -11.24 -11.48
C GLU A 224 21.17 -10.24 -12.65
N ALA A 225 21.01 -8.94 -12.36
CA ALA A 225 21.20 -7.89 -13.35
C ALA A 225 22.66 -7.80 -13.83
N ARG A 226 23.63 -7.89 -12.91
CA ARG A 226 25.06 -7.93 -13.25
C ARG A 226 25.40 -9.15 -14.10
N ASP A 227 24.97 -10.33 -13.67
CA ASP A 227 25.24 -11.59 -14.40
C ASP A 227 24.65 -11.54 -15.83
N THR A 228 23.46 -10.98 -15.98
CA THR A 228 22.80 -10.83 -17.28
C THR A 228 23.59 -9.90 -18.21
N LEU A 229 24.09 -8.77 -17.70
CA LEU A 229 24.88 -7.83 -18.51
C LEU A 229 26.25 -8.40 -18.86
N THR A 230 26.93 -9.09 -17.95
CA THR A 230 28.21 -9.74 -18.21
C THR A 230 28.11 -10.74 -19.36
N VAL A 231 27.07 -11.59 -19.33
CA VAL A 231 26.80 -12.56 -20.42
C VAL A 231 26.50 -11.85 -21.75
N HIS A 232 25.79 -10.72 -21.71
CA HIS A 232 25.47 -9.96 -22.92
C HIS A 232 26.74 -9.34 -23.55
N TYR A 233 27.58 -8.69 -22.76
CA TYR A 233 28.81 -8.08 -23.25
C TYR A 233 29.82 -9.12 -23.74
N GLN A 234 29.93 -10.28 -23.12
CA GLN A 234 30.75 -11.39 -23.62
C GLN A 234 30.27 -11.91 -24.99
N LYS A 235 28.94 -11.96 -25.20
CA LYS A 235 28.40 -12.37 -26.51
C LYS A 235 28.59 -11.32 -27.60
N GLU A 236 28.56 -10.04 -27.24
CA GLU A 236 28.83 -8.94 -28.18
C GLU A 236 30.31 -8.89 -28.54
N GLY A 237 31.23 -9.01 -27.57
CA GLY A 237 32.67 -9.02 -27.81
C GLY A 237 33.18 -10.24 -28.63
N ASN A 238 32.46 -11.39 -28.54
CA ASN A 238 32.80 -12.56 -29.39
C ASN A 238 32.19 -12.50 -30.82
N ARG A 239 31.44 -11.43 -31.14
CA ARG A 239 30.84 -11.22 -32.48
C ARG A 239 31.55 -10.16 -33.32
N GLU A 240 32.50 -9.46 -32.73
CA GLU A 240 33.40 -8.59 -33.51
C GLU A 240 34.53 -9.44 -34.05
N PRO A 241 34.73 -9.51 -35.39
CA PRO A 241 35.76 -10.31 -36.07
C PRO A 241 37.17 -9.76 -35.84
#